data_dd13087ada606351cade0aee21969d0c
#
_entry.id   dd13087ada606351cade0aee21969d0c
#
_cell.length_a   1.000
_cell.length_b   1.000
_cell.length_c   1.000
_cell.angle_alpha   90.00
_cell.angle_beta   90.00
_cell.angle_gamma   90.00
#
_symmetry.space_group_name_H-M   'P 1'
#
loop_
_entity.id
_entity.type
_entity.pdbx_description
1 polymer ?
#
loop_
_entity_poly.entity_id
_entity_poly.type
_entity_poly.pdbx_seq_one_letter_code
_entity_poly.pdbx_strand_id
1 'polypeptide(L)'
;MKTTFTTFAETSFVRKTALGVAGLAFIGGAVAGPVSHAFTSPAERAAPAMTTVAQVTSEKPGMDKLVPHGTQGAQSNISLSKEQTDNAKAITDTAKKLGMGERGAVIAVATSMQESKLENLGHLGDMNDHDSLGLFQQRPSSGWGTPEQITDPAYASTAFLKNLKQVDGWQDMPLTDAAQKVQVSAFPDAYAQWENQAAHIVQDVWTK
;
A
#
# COMPACT_ATOMS: atom_id res chain seq x y z
N MET A 1 -5.79 -24.17 -48.90
CA MET A 1 -5.61 -24.12 -47.43
C MET A 1 -6.39 -22.92 -46.92
N LYS A 2 -7.49 -23.15 -46.18
CA LYS A 2 -8.32 -22.09 -45.63
C LYS A 2 -7.97 -21.94 -44.14
N THR A 3 -7.40 -20.79 -43.77
CA THR A 3 -7.04 -20.48 -42.39
C THR A 3 -8.23 -19.79 -41.76
N THR A 4 -8.83 -20.43 -40.76
CA THR A 4 -9.95 -19.92 -39.98
C THR A 4 -9.40 -19.06 -38.85
N PHE A 5 -9.69 -17.77 -38.84
CA PHE A 5 -9.43 -16.90 -37.70
C PHE A 5 -10.55 -17.04 -36.68
N THR A 6 -10.20 -17.50 -35.49
CA THR A 6 -11.13 -17.56 -34.35
C THR A 6 -11.10 -16.21 -33.65
N THR A 7 -12.22 -15.50 -33.71
CA THR A 7 -12.46 -14.24 -33.00
C THR A 7 -12.66 -14.56 -31.52
N PHE A 8 -11.78 -14.06 -30.65
CA PHE A 8 -12.01 -14.04 -29.21
C PHE A 8 -12.96 -12.89 -28.86
N ALA A 9 -14.08 -13.23 -28.23
CA ALA A 9 -15.07 -12.29 -27.75
C ALA A 9 -14.52 -11.57 -26.51
N GLU A 10 -14.48 -10.25 -26.57
CA GLU A 10 -14.21 -9.39 -25.41
C GLU A 10 -15.42 -9.44 -24.46
N THR A 11 -15.19 -10.02 -23.27
CA THR A 11 -16.16 -9.92 -22.17
C THR A 11 -15.88 -8.63 -21.39
N SER A 12 -16.64 -7.60 -21.70
CA SER A 12 -16.70 -6.34 -20.96
C SER A 12 -17.28 -6.58 -19.57
N PHE A 13 -16.46 -6.48 -18.53
CA PHE A 13 -16.87 -6.61 -17.14
C PHE A 13 -17.30 -5.23 -16.62
N VAL A 14 -18.61 -4.97 -16.68
CA VAL A 14 -19.22 -3.78 -16.10
C VAL A 14 -19.32 -3.93 -14.58
N ARG A 15 -18.50 -3.19 -13.82
CA ARG A 15 -18.64 -3.09 -12.36
C ARG A 15 -19.81 -2.17 -12.02
N LYS A 16 -20.87 -2.73 -11.45
CA LYS A 16 -21.95 -1.97 -10.81
C LYS A 16 -21.49 -1.55 -9.41
N THR A 17 -21.27 -0.26 -9.22
CA THR A 17 -21.12 0.36 -7.91
C THR A 17 -22.49 0.54 -7.28
N ALA A 18 -22.74 -0.14 -6.15
CA ALA A 18 -23.88 0.14 -5.29
C ALA A 18 -23.44 1.07 -4.16
N LEU A 19 -23.89 2.32 -4.19
CA LEU A 19 -23.83 3.24 -3.06
C LEU A 19 -24.89 2.82 -2.03
N GLY A 20 -24.45 2.38 -0.85
CA GLY A 20 -25.31 2.24 0.33
C GLY A 20 -24.95 3.30 1.36
N VAL A 21 -25.77 4.35 1.47
CA VAL A 21 -25.72 5.33 2.54
C VAL A 21 -26.59 4.81 3.68
N ALA A 22 -26.01 4.48 4.84
CA ALA A 22 -26.74 4.22 6.07
C ALA A 22 -26.31 5.26 7.10
N GLY A 23 -27.18 6.25 7.32
CA GLY A 23 -27.07 7.21 8.41
C GLY A 23 -27.48 6.57 9.75
N LEU A 24 -26.73 6.80 10.79
CA LEU A 24 -27.10 6.50 12.17
C LEU A 24 -27.12 7.78 12.99
N ALA A 25 -28.32 8.15 13.41
CA ALA A 25 -28.58 9.25 14.32
C ALA A 25 -28.24 8.85 15.75
N PHE A 26 -27.45 9.68 16.47
CA PHE A 26 -27.26 9.56 17.90
C PHE A 26 -28.25 10.46 18.63
N ILE A 27 -29.10 9.87 19.44
CA ILE A 27 -29.99 10.54 20.37
C ILE A 27 -29.24 10.68 21.71
N GLY A 28 -29.15 11.91 22.20
CA GLY A 28 -28.58 12.23 23.48
C GLY A 28 -29.52 11.88 24.66
N GLY A 29 -28.93 11.44 25.75
CA GLY A 29 -29.59 11.28 27.02
C GLY A 29 -28.73 11.83 28.16
N ALA A 30 -29.08 13.00 28.67
CA ALA A 30 -28.51 13.56 29.87
C ALA A 30 -29.22 13.02 31.10
N VAL A 31 -28.50 12.54 32.12
CA VAL A 31 -29.04 12.28 33.46
C VAL A 31 -28.10 12.92 34.46
N ALA A 32 -28.63 13.90 35.17
CA ALA A 32 -28.02 14.52 36.35
C ALA A 32 -28.43 13.78 37.64
N GLY A 33 -27.52 13.61 38.57
CA GLY A 33 -27.79 13.13 39.92
C GLY A 33 -26.66 13.52 40.91
N PRO A 34 -26.93 13.68 42.21
CA PRO A 34 -26.40 14.78 42.97
C PRO A 34 -25.13 14.49 43.81
N VAL A 35 -24.54 15.59 44.22
CA VAL A 35 -23.35 15.78 45.07
C VAL A 35 -23.47 15.16 46.47
N SER A 36 -22.38 14.59 46.97
CA SER A 36 -22.15 14.45 48.40
C SER A 36 -20.70 14.77 48.76
N HIS A 37 -20.52 15.77 49.58
CA HIS A 37 -19.26 16.22 50.15
C HIS A 37 -18.79 15.28 51.26
N ALA A 38 -17.53 14.93 51.26
CA ALA A 38 -16.83 14.53 52.47
C ALA A 38 -15.38 15.05 52.43
N PHE A 39 -15.08 15.93 53.36
CA PHE A 39 -13.75 16.44 53.69
C PHE A 39 -12.90 15.35 54.36
N THR A 40 -11.66 15.20 53.99
CA THR A 40 -10.52 14.98 54.90
C THR A 40 -9.21 15.22 54.16
N SER A 41 -8.40 16.12 54.72
CA SER A 41 -6.95 16.37 54.47
C SER A 41 -6.16 15.58 55.53
N PRO A 42 -4.80 15.49 55.54
CA PRO A 42 -3.77 16.04 54.64
C PRO A 42 -2.63 15.09 54.27
N ALA A 43 -1.87 15.51 53.28
CA ALA A 43 -0.44 15.33 53.11
C ALA A 43 0.16 13.92 53.11
N GLU A 44 0.37 13.39 51.89
CA GLU A 44 1.51 12.51 51.66
C GLU A 44 2.25 13.00 50.38
N ARG A 45 3.49 13.33 50.62
CA ARG A 45 4.41 13.92 49.67
C ARG A 45 4.80 12.84 48.68
N ALA A 46 4.06 12.71 47.56
CA ALA A 46 4.46 11.84 46.45
C ALA A 46 5.65 12.45 45.75
N ALA A 47 6.76 11.71 45.73
CA ALA A 47 7.90 11.98 44.91
C ALA A 47 7.51 12.08 43.41
N PRO A 48 8.17 12.91 42.60
CA PRO A 48 7.84 12.99 41.19
C PRO A 48 8.13 11.64 40.53
N ALA A 49 7.07 11.00 40.05
CA ALA A 49 7.21 9.86 39.17
C ALA A 49 8.04 10.31 37.97
N MET A 50 9.26 9.81 37.87
CA MET A 50 10.04 9.91 36.66
C MET A 50 9.27 9.21 35.56
N THR A 51 8.57 10.01 34.74
CA THR A 51 8.02 9.53 33.47
C THR A 51 9.22 9.13 32.61
N THR A 52 9.51 7.84 32.61
CA THR A 52 10.43 7.25 31.65
C THR A 52 9.82 7.51 30.28
N VAL A 53 10.31 8.53 29.61
CA VAL A 53 10.02 8.71 28.18
C VAL A 53 10.62 7.49 27.53
N ALA A 54 9.78 6.50 27.20
CA ALA A 54 10.18 5.39 26.37
C ALA A 54 10.74 6.01 25.09
N GLN A 55 12.05 5.96 24.90
CA GLN A 55 12.65 6.24 23.64
C GLN A 55 12.05 5.24 22.65
N VAL A 56 11.17 5.72 21.80
CA VAL A 56 10.74 4.97 20.63
C VAL A 56 11.99 4.88 19.74
N THR A 57 12.81 3.88 20.00
CA THR A 57 13.86 3.48 19.06
C THR A 57 13.10 3.01 17.84
N SER A 58 13.21 3.76 16.76
CA SER A 58 12.70 3.41 15.44
C SER A 58 13.49 2.18 14.96
N GLU A 59 13.09 1.03 15.44
CA GLU A 59 13.74 -0.24 15.11
C GLU A 59 13.34 -0.65 13.69
N LYS A 60 14.31 -1.13 12.89
CA LYS A 60 14.03 -1.65 11.56
C LYS A 60 13.06 -2.83 11.68
N PRO A 61 12.04 -2.93 10.82
CA PRO A 61 11.12 -4.06 10.85
C PRO A 61 11.83 -5.39 10.61
N GLY A 62 11.43 -6.42 11.34
CA GLY A 62 11.93 -7.78 11.13
C GLY A 62 11.43 -8.36 9.81
N MET A 63 12.22 -9.29 9.23
CA MET A 63 11.85 -9.95 7.98
C MET A 63 10.58 -10.78 8.10
N ASP A 64 10.24 -11.26 9.28
CA ASP A 64 8.99 -11.96 9.59
C ASP A 64 7.73 -11.11 9.31
N LYS A 65 7.80 -9.79 9.49
CA LYS A 65 6.72 -8.85 9.16
C LYS A 65 6.71 -8.44 7.68
N LEU A 66 7.88 -8.40 7.06
CA LEU A 66 8.06 -7.99 5.67
C LEU A 66 7.68 -9.13 4.71
N VAL A 67 8.10 -10.37 5.02
CA VAL A 67 7.92 -11.57 4.19
C VAL A 67 7.35 -12.72 5.03
N PRO A 68 6.12 -12.59 5.56
CA PRO A 68 5.55 -13.55 6.52
C PRO A 68 5.35 -14.95 5.95
N HIS A 69 5.26 -15.09 4.64
CA HIS A 69 4.99 -16.37 3.96
C HIS A 69 6.21 -16.95 3.23
N GLY A 70 7.39 -16.31 3.39
CA GLY A 70 8.56 -16.62 2.58
C GLY A 70 8.42 -16.13 1.14
N THR A 71 9.52 -16.18 0.38
CA THR A 71 9.55 -15.76 -1.02
C THR A 71 9.19 -16.91 -1.95
N GLN A 72 8.54 -16.60 -3.07
CA GLN A 72 8.19 -17.60 -4.09
C GLN A 72 9.12 -17.48 -5.30
N GLY A 73 9.56 -18.62 -5.80
CA GLY A 73 10.36 -18.71 -7.02
C GLY A 73 11.75 -18.06 -6.91
N ALA A 74 12.40 -17.93 -8.05
CA ALA A 74 13.70 -17.26 -8.15
C ALA A 74 13.55 -15.76 -7.88
N GLN A 75 14.48 -15.22 -7.07
CA GLN A 75 14.47 -13.80 -6.73
C GLN A 75 15.42 -13.00 -7.61
N SER A 76 14.97 -11.82 -8.04
CA SER A 76 15.71 -10.87 -8.84
C SER A 76 16.23 -9.71 -7.97
N ASN A 77 17.35 -9.12 -8.41
CA ASN A 77 17.92 -7.93 -7.77
C ASN A 77 18.44 -6.98 -8.84
N ILE A 78 18.24 -5.68 -8.62
CA ILE A 78 18.81 -4.60 -9.40
C ILE A 78 19.48 -3.58 -8.51
N SER A 79 20.49 -2.89 -9.02
CA SER A 79 21.04 -1.72 -8.34
C SER A 79 20.10 -0.54 -8.55
N LEU A 80 19.75 0.18 -7.48
CA LEU A 80 18.85 1.32 -7.54
C LEU A 80 19.62 2.63 -7.66
N SER A 81 19.12 3.53 -8.47
CA SER A 81 19.52 4.93 -8.47
C SER A 81 18.99 5.65 -7.21
N LYS A 82 19.46 6.89 -7.01
CA LYS A 82 18.92 7.74 -5.95
C LYS A 82 17.41 7.99 -6.14
N GLU A 83 16.99 8.29 -7.37
CA GLU A 83 15.58 8.53 -7.71
C GLU A 83 14.71 7.31 -7.42
N GLN A 84 15.12 6.11 -7.81
CA GLN A 84 14.40 4.88 -7.51
C GLN A 84 14.30 4.62 -5.99
N THR A 85 15.35 4.95 -5.24
CA THR A 85 15.33 4.86 -3.77
C THR A 85 14.36 5.88 -3.15
N ASP A 86 14.34 7.11 -3.66
CA ASP A 86 13.42 8.16 -3.22
C ASP A 86 11.96 7.77 -3.53
N ASN A 87 11.72 7.17 -4.69
CA ASN A 87 10.40 6.63 -5.07
C ASN A 87 9.96 5.48 -4.13
N ALA A 88 10.85 4.55 -3.83
CA ALA A 88 10.56 3.48 -2.88
C ALA A 88 10.23 4.03 -1.47
N LYS A 89 10.94 5.09 -1.05
CA LYS A 89 10.65 5.80 0.19
C LYS A 89 9.25 6.44 0.16
N ALA A 90 8.89 7.11 -0.93
CA ALA A 90 7.56 7.73 -1.08
C ALA A 90 6.43 6.69 -1.00
N ILE A 91 6.60 5.52 -1.63
CA ILE A 91 5.67 4.38 -1.52
C ILE A 91 5.57 3.92 -0.07
N THR A 92 6.71 3.71 0.60
CA THR A 92 6.76 3.23 1.99
C THR A 92 6.12 4.23 2.96
N ASP A 93 6.40 5.52 2.83
CA ASP A 93 5.80 6.56 3.65
C ASP A 93 4.28 6.65 3.44
N THR A 94 3.82 6.43 2.22
CA THR A 94 2.39 6.37 1.91
C THR A 94 1.73 5.16 2.57
N ALA A 95 2.37 3.99 2.55
CA ALA A 95 1.88 2.80 3.23
C ALA A 95 1.76 3.02 4.75
N LYS A 96 2.76 3.67 5.37
CA LYS A 96 2.72 4.08 6.79
C LYS A 96 1.54 5.00 7.08
N LYS A 97 1.38 6.08 6.30
CA LYS A 97 0.28 7.06 6.46
C LYS A 97 -1.10 6.42 6.34
N LEU A 98 -1.25 5.40 5.51
CA LEU A 98 -2.52 4.68 5.31
C LEU A 98 -2.73 3.53 6.30
N GLY A 99 -1.78 3.28 7.21
CA GLY A 99 -1.84 2.18 8.17
C GLY A 99 -1.79 0.79 7.53
N MET A 100 -1.12 0.67 6.38
CA MET A 100 -0.98 -0.61 5.65
C MET A 100 0.13 -1.51 6.21
N GLY A 101 0.93 -0.99 7.14
CA GLY A 101 2.03 -1.72 7.75
C GLY A 101 3.18 -2.06 6.78
N GLU A 102 4.11 -2.82 7.30
CA GLU A 102 5.33 -3.23 6.59
C GLU A 102 5.03 -4.10 5.38
N ARG A 103 4.12 -5.06 5.53
CA ARG A 103 3.71 -5.97 4.45
C ARG A 103 3.08 -5.21 3.28
N GLY A 104 2.21 -4.24 3.55
CA GLY A 104 1.61 -3.40 2.51
C GLY A 104 2.64 -2.58 1.74
N ALA A 105 3.67 -2.08 2.43
CA ALA A 105 4.78 -1.38 1.79
C ALA A 105 5.58 -2.32 0.87
N VAL A 106 5.88 -3.55 1.32
CA VAL A 106 6.62 -4.54 0.50
C VAL A 106 5.83 -4.90 -0.77
N ILE A 107 4.53 -5.17 -0.65
CA ILE A 107 3.68 -5.47 -1.81
C ILE A 107 3.71 -4.31 -2.80
N ALA A 108 3.56 -3.07 -2.34
CA ALA A 108 3.55 -1.90 -3.22
C ALA A 108 4.91 -1.65 -3.89
N VAL A 109 6.02 -1.76 -3.14
CA VAL A 109 7.38 -1.61 -3.69
C VAL A 109 7.66 -2.71 -4.72
N ALA A 110 7.38 -3.97 -4.42
CA ALA A 110 7.57 -5.08 -5.36
C ALA A 110 6.72 -4.92 -6.64
N THR A 111 5.49 -4.43 -6.49
CA THR A 111 4.63 -4.12 -7.63
C THR A 111 5.26 -3.05 -8.50
N SER A 112 5.69 -1.92 -7.93
CA SER A 112 6.36 -0.87 -8.69
C SER A 112 7.68 -1.34 -9.31
N MET A 113 8.42 -2.23 -8.64
CA MET A 113 9.61 -2.85 -9.25
C MET A 113 9.27 -3.67 -10.49
N GLN A 114 8.14 -4.39 -10.49
CA GLN A 114 7.71 -5.15 -11.67
C GLN A 114 7.25 -4.22 -12.79
N GLU A 115 6.46 -3.21 -12.47
CA GLU A 115 5.82 -2.34 -13.46
C GLU A 115 6.81 -1.38 -14.12
N SER A 116 7.69 -0.74 -13.35
CA SER A 116 8.54 0.35 -13.82
C SER A 116 9.99 0.28 -13.33
N LYS A 117 10.37 -0.74 -12.57
CA LYS A 117 11.64 -0.77 -11.82
C LYS A 117 11.80 0.41 -10.84
N LEU A 118 10.71 0.90 -10.27
CA LEU A 118 10.66 2.10 -9.42
C LEU A 118 10.99 3.42 -10.18
N GLU A 119 10.89 3.43 -11.49
CA GLU A 119 11.01 4.65 -12.30
C GLU A 119 9.64 5.30 -12.47
N ASN A 120 9.56 6.60 -12.23
CA ASN A 120 8.32 7.36 -12.39
C ASN A 120 8.13 7.77 -13.85
N LEU A 121 7.74 6.80 -14.68
CA LEU A 121 7.69 6.92 -16.13
C LEU A 121 6.57 7.85 -16.59
N GLY A 122 6.93 8.85 -17.41
CA GLY A 122 5.99 9.66 -18.18
C GLY A 122 5.47 8.90 -19.40
N HIS A 123 4.80 9.61 -20.31
CA HIS A 123 4.35 9.05 -21.58
C HIS A 123 5.54 8.77 -22.50
N LEU A 124 5.71 7.53 -22.90
CA LEU A 124 6.85 7.06 -23.71
C LEU A 124 6.58 7.06 -25.24
N GLY A 125 5.57 7.80 -25.69
CA GLY A 125 5.18 7.84 -27.11
C GLY A 125 4.70 6.46 -27.60
N ASP A 126 5.19 6.05 -28.78
CA ASP A 126 4.82 4.77 -29.40
C ASP A 126 5.32 3.53 -28.63
N MET A 127 6.21 3.73 -27.65
CA MET A 127 6.72 2.66 -26.77
C MET A 127 5.87 2.46 -25.51
N ASN A 128 4.85 3.27 -25.34
CA ASN A 128 3.98 3.19 -24.18
C ASN A 128 3.05 1.97 -24.30
N ASP A 129 2.89 1.21 -23.22
CA ASP A 129 1.81 0.23 -23.15
C ASP A 129 0.48 0.96 -22.96
N HIS A 130 -0.16 1.30 -24.05
CA HIS A 130 -1.36 2.13 -24.12
C HIS A 130 -1.12 3.53 -23.52
N ASP A 131 -1.83 3.88 -22.45
CA ASP A 131 -1.71 5.14 -21.72
C ASP A 131 -1.16 4.95 -20.30
N SER A 132 -0.37 3.88 -20.07
CA SER A 132 0.23 3.53 -18.78
C SER A 132 1.28 4.55 -18.34
N LEU A 133 1.24 4.99 -17.08
CA LEU A 133 2.11 6.03 -16.54
C LEU A 133 2.55 5.71 -15.10
N GLY A 134 3.63 6.35 -14.69
CA GLY A 134 4.09 6.41 -13.32
C GLY A 134 4.66 5.11 -12.79
N LEU A 135 4.83 5.06 -11.47
CA LEU A 135 5.46 3.96 -10.72
C LEU A 135 4.74 2.61 -10.87
N PHE A 136 3.43 2.63 -11.03
CA PHE A 136 2.58 1.43 -11.08
C PHE A 136 2.00 1.16 -12.46
N GLN A 137 2.46 1.88 -13.48
CA GLN A 137 1.95 1.79 -14.86
C GLN A 137 0.41 1.85 -14.89
N GLN A 138 -0.14 2.79 -14.11
CA GLN A 138 -1.57 3.05 -14.01
C GLN A 138 -2.05 3.78 -15.27
N ARG A 139 -3.30 3.51 -15.66
CA ARG A 139 -3.86 4.05 -16.90
C ARG A 139 -4.96 5.07 -16.62
N PRO A 140 -4.84 6.32 -17.12
CA PRO A 140 -5.92 7.31 -17.07
C PRO A 140 -7.24 6.77 -17.64
N SER A 141 -7.18 6.08 -18.77
CA SER A 141 -8.36 5.47 -19.40
C SER A 141 -9.05 4.40 -18.55
N SER A 142 -8.35 3.82 -17.58
CA SER A 142 -8.89 2.85 -16.62
C SER A 142 -9.38 3.48 -15.31
N GLY A 143 -9.37 4.81 -15.21
CA GLY A 143 -9.91 5.54 -14.06
C GLY A 143 -8.97 5.65 -12.86
N TRP A 144 -7.67 5.45 -13.04
CA TRP A 144 -6.69 5.56 -11.97
C TRP A 144 -6.40 7.02 -11.55
N GLY A 145 -6.68 7.98 -12.42
CA GLY A 145 -6.47 9.42 -12.19
C GLY A 145 -6.07 10.13 -13.47
N THR A 146 -5.79 11.43 -13.37
CA THR A 146 -5.21 12.19 -14.48
C THR A 146 -3.72 11.84 -14.65
N PRO A 147 -3.10 12.12 -15.82
CA PRO A 147 -1.66 11.92 -16.01
C PRO A 147 -0.80 12.56 -14.91
N GLU A 148 -1.13 13.78 -14.49
CA GLU A 148 -0.42 14.51 -13.44
C GLU A 148 -0.55 13.83 -12.07
N GLN A 149 -1.71 13.25 -11.78
CA GLN A 149 -1.96 12.51 -10.55
C GLN A 149 -1.21 11.18 -10.54
N ILE A 150 -1.25 10.43 -11.63
CA ILE A 150 -0.61 9.11 -11.75
C ILE A 150 0.92 9.22 -11.70
N THR A 151 1.47 10.33 -12.20
CA THR A 151 2.91 10.63 -12.12
C THR A 151 3.33 11.31 -10.81
N ASP A 152 2.42 11.55 -9.88
CA ASP A 152 2.75 11.89 -8.49
C ASP A 152 2.95 10.62 -7.68
N PRO A 153 4.16 10.34 -7.14
CA PRO A 153 4.45 9.10 -6.41
C PRO A 153 3.53 8.86 -5.21
N ALA A 154 3.12 9.90 -4.50
CA ALA A 154 2.27 9.76 -3.32
C ALA A 154 0.81 9.47 -3.72
N TYR A 155 0.31 10.11 -4.79
CA TYR A 155 -1.01 9.83 -5.33
C TYR A 155 -1.10 8.40 -5.87
N ALA A 156 -0.18 8.01 -6.77
CA ALA A 156 -0.16 6.68 -7.38
C ALA A 156 -0.08 5.57 -6.33
N SER A 157 0.80 5.74 -5.32
CA SER A 157 0.90 4.81 -4.19
C SER A 157 -0.39 4.75 -3.37
N THR A 158 -1.03 5.91 -3.14
CA THR A 158 -2.31 5.97 -2.42
C THR A 158 -3.40 5.23 -3.18
N ALA A 159 -3.48 5.41 -4.49
CA ALA A 159 -4.46 4.73 -5.35
C ALA A 159 -4.24 3.20 -5.32
N PHE A 160 -3.00 2.73 -5.47
CA PHE A 160 -2.67 1.31 -5.37
C PHE A 160 -3.04 0.73 -4.00
N LEU A 161 -2.56 1.35 -2.91
CA LEU A 161 -2.75 0.85 -1.55
C LEU A 161 -4.21 0.87 -1.10
N LYS A 162 -5.00 1.85 -1.54
CA LYS A 162 -6.45 1.85 -1.29
C LYS A 162 -7.16 0.69 -1.98
N ASN A 163 -6.76 0.34 -3.20
CA ASN A 163 -7.29 -0.84 -3.89
C ASN A 163 -6.82 -2.14 -3.20
N LEU A 164 -5.55 -2.23 -2.80
CA LEU A 164 -5.04 -3.37 -2.03
C LEU A 164 -5.83 -3.58 -0.74
N LYS A 165 -6.16 -2.50 -0.04
CA LYS A 165 -6.96 -2.55 1.20
C LYS A 165 -8.36 -3.14 1.01
N GLN A 166 -8.90 -3.12 -0.20
CA GLN A 166 -10.22 -3.71 -0.53
C GLN A 166 -10.12 -5.21 -0.88
N VAL A 167 -8.92 -5.76 -0.97
CA VAL A 167 -8.70 -7.19 -1.23
C VAL A 167 -8.81 -7.92 0.11
N ASP A 168 -9.84 -8.76 0.27
CA ASP A 168 -10.02 -9.53 1.50
C ASP A 168 -8.82 -10.46 1.72
N GLY A 169 -8.25 -10.40 2.95
CA GLY A 169 -7.15 -11.27 3.35
C GLY A 169 -5.80 -11.00 2.65
N TRP A 170 -5.61 -9.81 2.08
CA TRP A 170 -4.37 -9.47 1.35
C TRP A 170 -3.09 -9.65 2.18
N GLN A 171 -3.19 -9.47 3.51
CA GLN A 171 -2.05 -9.65 4.43
C GLN A 171 -1.52 -11.09 4.46
N ASP A 172 -2.44 -12.05 4.31
CA ASP A 172 -2.16 -13.49 4.38
C ASP A 172 -1.99 -14.14 3.01
N MET A 173 -2.00 -13.33 1.94
CA MET A 173 -1.76 -13.82 0.59
C MET A 173 -0.26 -13.83 0.25
N PRO A 174 0.19 -14.74 -0.64
CA PRO A 174 1.44 -14.56 -1.36
C PRO A 174 1.48 -13.18 -2.02
N LEU A 175 2.66 -12.55 -2.04
CA LEU A 175 2.82 -11.20 -2.57
C LEU A 175 2.24 -11.06 -3.99
N THR A 176 2.57 -12.02 -4.85
CA THR A 176 2.16 -11.98 -6.25
C THR A 176 0.64 -12.04 -6.40
N ASP A 177 -0.05 -12.81 -5.56
CA ASP A 177 -1.52 -12.93 -5.60
C ASP A 177 -2.18 -11.62 -5.18
N ALA A 178 -1.65 -10.99 -4.11
CA ALA A 178 -2.15 -9.70 -3.63
C ALA A 178 -1.95 -8.58 -4.67
N ALA A 179 -0.76 -8.50 -5.27
CA ALA A 179 -0.43 -7.54 -6.32
C ALA A 179 -1.32 -7.75 -7.56
N GLN A 180 -1.48 -9.01 -8.00
CA GLN A 180 -2.29 -9.37 -9.16
C GLN A 180 -3.76 -8.99 -9.00
N LYS A 181 -4.32 -9.11 -7.79
CA LYS A 181 -5.72 -8.70 -7.54
C LYS A 181 -5.95 -7.19 -7.73
N VAL A 182 -4.91 -6.39 -7.59
CA VAL A 182 -4.98 -4.94 -7.81
C VAL A 182 -4.67 -4.57 -9.26
N GLN A 183 -3.59 -5.12 -9.84
CA GLN A 183 -3.05 -4.74 -11.15
C GLN A 183 -3.74 -5.43 -12.32
N VAL A 184 -4.20 -6.67 -12.15
CA VAL A 184 -4.82 -7.49 -13.20
C VAL A 184 -3.90 -7.61 -14.44
N SER A 185 -2.62 -7.91 -14.17
CA SER A 185 -1.56 -8.02 -15.19
C SER A 185 -1.71 -9.29 -16.03
N ALA A 186 -1.19 -9.27 -17.25
CA ALA A 186 -1.04 -10.46 -18.10
C ALA A 186 -0.01 -11.49 -17.54
N PHE A 187 0.85 -11.06 -16.60
CA PHE A 187 1.91 -11.89 -16.00
C PHE A 187 1.70 -12.00 -14.47
N PRO A 188 0.72 -12.79 -14.01
CA PRO A 188 0.29 -12.80 -12.61
C PRO A 188 1.39 -13.17 -11.60
N ASP A 189 2.34 -14.02 -12.01
CA ASP A 189 3.40 -14.52 -11.12
C ASP A 189 4.66 -13.65 -11.11
N ALA A 190 4.74 -12.62 -11.98
CA ALA A 190 5.96 -11.86 -12.19
C ALA A 190 6.36 -10.97 -10.99
N TYR A 191 5.43 -10.66 -10.11
CA TYR A 191 5.70 -9.84 -8.91
C TYR A 191 6.54 -10.59 -7.87
N ALA A 192 6.40 -11.91 -7.79
CA ALA A 192 7.07 -12.76 -6.80
C ALA A 192 8.60 -12.60 -6.80
N GLN A 193 9.21 -12.41 -7.97
CA GLN A 193 10.66 -12.27 -8.10
C GLN A 193 11.26 -11.08 -7.36
N TRP A 194 10.45 -10.08 -7.01
CA TRP A 194 10.90 -8.83 -6.38
C TRP A 194 10.71 -8.80 -4.87
N GLU A 195 10.08 -9.82 -4.28
CA GLU A 195 9.66 -9.80 -2.87
C GLU A 195 10.84 -9.62 -1.91
N ASN A 196 11.94 -10.35 -2.14
CA ASN A 196 13.12 -10.26 -1.27
C ASN A 196 13.77 -8.87 -1.35
N GLN A 197 14.00 -8.35 -2.56
CA GLN A 197 14.60 -7.03 -2.71
C GLN A 197 13.68 -5.93 -2.18
N ALA A 198 12.39 -6.00 -2.43
CA ALA A 198 11.42 -5.05 -1.90
C ALA A 198 11.40 -5.03 -0.37
N ALA A 199 11.49 -6.20 0.28
CA ALA A 199 11.58 -6.30 1.73
C ALA A 199 12.82 -5.59 2.28
N HIS A 200 13.99 -5.81 1.69
CA HIS A 200 15.23 -5.12 2.10
C HIS A 200 15.14 -3.60 1.87
N ILE A 201 14.60 -3.16 0.74
CA ILE A 201 14.39 -1.72 0.46
C ILE A 201 13.48 -1.11 1.53
N VAL A 202 12.32 -1.72 1.79
CA VAL A 202 11.38 -1.25 2.81
C VAL A 202 12.05 -1.22 4.18
N GLN A 203 12.78 -2.27 4.57
CA GLN A 203 13.51 -2.31 5.82
C GLN A 203 14.49 -1.14 5.98
N ASP A 204 15.20 -0.78 4.90
CA ASP A 204 16.18 0.30 4.90
C ASP A 204 15.58 1.70 4.93
N VAL A 205 14.42 1.91 4.31
CA VAL A 205 13.76 3.21 4.24
C VAL A 205 12.68 3.42 5.30
N TRP A 206 12.33 2.36 6.06
CA TRP A 206 11.24 2.40 7.06
C TRP A 206 11.46 3.41 8.16
N THR A 207 12.68 3.61 8.58
CA THR A 207 13.05 4.42 9.75
C THR A 207 13.63 5.80 9.40
N LYS A 208 13.76 6.11 8.11
CA LYS A 208 14.37 7.36 7.62
C LYS A 208 13.37 8.49 7.45
#